data_2fc1ce64658d4711b4af82ffabd5ce1c
#
_entry.id   2fc1ce64658d4711b4af82ffabd5ce1c
#
_cell.length_a   1.000
_cell.length_b   1.000
_cell.length_c   1.000
_cell.angle_alpha   90.00
_cell.angle_beta   90.00
_cell.angle_gamma   90.00
#
_symmetry.space_group_name_H-M   'P 1'
#
loop_
_entity.id
_entity.type
_entity.pdbx_description
1 polymer ?
#
loop_
_entity_poly.entity_id
_entity_poly.type
_entity_poly.pdbx_seq_one_letter_code
_entity_poly.pdbx_strand_id
1 'polypeptide(L)'
;FSKPVAAALISESQDSDYSGIFISAGQPKLPYAVSMSLFNKEVKKSKPVAEREVTVSVSKGPFKVRNSGTGKMNLFYQQENMYLCLQEEGGKGLWGVPFTERICGTASTVDYYANGKLQILFGAGTRLHLIDRLGRFVSGFPIDLGKEILLGPDVYDFNGSRRYNVMVLHK
;
A
#
# COMPACT_ATOMS: atom_id res chain seq x y z
N PHE A 1 22.86 -31.35 -5.41
CA PHE A 1 21.71 -30.76 -4.71
C PHE A 1 20.58 -30.60 -5.72
N SER A 2 19.57 -31.46 -5.63
CA SER A 2 18.40 -31.39 -6.49
C SER A 2 17.47 -30.27 -6.02
N LYS A 3 17.12 -29.38 -6.94
CA LYS A 3 16.08 -28.40 -6.68
C LYS A 3 14.72 -29.11 -6.62
N PRO A 4 13.81 -28.72 -5.73
CA PRO A 4 12.46 -29.27 -5.73
C PRO A 4 11.74 -28.97 -7.04
N VAL A 5 11.06 -29.98 -7.57
CA VAL A 5 10.37 -29.87 -8.87
C VAL A 5 9.02 -29.16 -8.73
N ALA A 6 8.45 -29.16 -7.54
CA ALA A 6 7.24 -28.42 -7.22
C ALA A 6 7.15 -28.13 -5.72
N ALA A 7 6.72 -26.96 -5.38
CA ALA A 7 6.33 -26.57 -4.03
C ALA A 7 4.94 -25.91 -4.09
N ALA A 8 4.02 -26.39 -3.28
CA ALA A 8 2.72 -25.74 -3.09
C ALA A 8 2.60 -25.30 -1.63
N LEU A 9 2.36 -24.03 -1.41
CA LEU A 9 2.02 -23.48 -0.11
C LEU A 9 0.53 -23.22 -0.09
N ILE A 10 -0.20 -23.97 0.71
CA ILE A 10 -1.61 -23.71 0.98
C ILE A 10 -1.65 -23.07 2.37
N SER A 11 -2.04 -21.82 2.44
CA SER A 11 -2.25 -21.11 3.69
C SER A 11 -3.73 -20.89 3.91
N GLU A 12 -4.28 -21.44 4.98
CA GLU A 12 -5.56 -20.99 5.53
C GLU A 12 -5.28 -20.03 6.67
N SER A 13 -5.80 -18.80 6.56
CA SER A 13 -5.79 -17.85 7.64
C SER A 13 -7.18 -17.73 8.24
N GLN A 14 -7.38 -18.38 9.36
CA GLN A 14 -8.38 -17.95 10.32
C GLN A 14 -7.64 -17.64 11.62
N ASP A 15 -7.71 -16.39 12.02
CA ASP A 15 -7.20 -15.89 13.31
C ASP A 15 -5.75 -16.28 13.66
N SER A 16 -4.78 -15.67 12.96
CA SER A 16 -3.36 -15.62 13.33
C SER A 16 -2.54 -16.92 13.35
N ASP A 17 -3.09 -18.04 12.98
CA ASP A 17 -2.33 -19.30 12.88
C ASP A 17 -2.07 -19.64 11.41
N TYR A 18 -0.77 -19.71 11.03
CA TYR A 18 -0.38 -20.21 9.72
C TYR A 18 -0.19 -21.72 9.79
N SER A 19 -1.06 -22.47 9.14
CA SER A 19 -0.82 -23.88 8.83
C SER A 19 -0.41 -24.02 7.37
N GLY A 20 0.66 -24.71 7.10
CA GLY A 20 1.16 -24.93 5.75
C GLY A 20 1.53 -26.37 5.50
N ILE A 21 1.29 -26.83 4.27
CA ILE A 21 1.76 -28.11 3.78
C ILE A 21 2.91 -27.86 2.80
N PHE A 22 4.09 -28.36 3.11
CA PHE A 22 5.22 -28.31 2.21
C PHE A 22 5.40 -29.68 1.55
N ILE A 23 5.32 -29.72 0.23
CA ILE A 23 5.51 -30.93 -0.57
C ILE A 23 6.79 -30.75 -1.39
N SER A 24 7.80 -31.57 -1.15
CA SER A 24 9.00 -31.62 -1.97
C SER A 24 9.12 -32.96 -2.67
N ALA A 25 9.39 -32.95 -3.97
CA ALA A 25 9.69 -34.14 -4.75
C ALA A 25 11.20 -34.25 -4.95
N GLY A 26 11.77 -35.37 -4.54
CA GLY A 26 13.20 -35.68 -4.72
C GLY A 26 13.53 -36.12 -6.15
N GLN A 27 14.83 -36.19 -6.47
CA GLN A 27 15.31 -36.60 -7.80
C GLN A 27 14.95 -38.06 -8.15
N PRO A 28 14.74 -38.34 -9.45
CA PRO A 28 14.29 -39.63 -9.93
C PRO A 28 15.45 -40.61 -10.08
N LYS A 29 15.88 -41.22 -9.00
CA LYS A 29 16.75 -42.39 -9.10
C LYS A 29 16.37 -43.45 -8.08
N LEU A 30 15.12 -43.76 -7.90
CA LEU A 30 14.57 -44.86 -7.08
C LEU A 30 13.26 -44.38 -6.42
N PRO A 31 12.40 -45.23 -5.94
CA PRO A 31 10.98 -44.95 -5.84
C PRO A 31 10.74 -43.59 -5.17
N TYR A 32 9.97 -42.81 -5.86
CA TYR A 32 9.66 -41.42 -5.49
C TYR A 32 9.29 -41.29 -4.01
N ALA A 33 10.18 -40.74 -3.21
CA ALA A 33 9.84 -40.36 -1.86
C ALA A 33 9.23 -38.95 -1.87
N VAL A 34 7.94 -38.91 -1.66
CA VAL A 34 7.24 -37.64 -1.38
C VAL A 34 7.28 -37.44 0.12
N SER A 35 8.00 -36.44 0.59
CA SER A 35 7.94 -36.05 2.00
C SER A 35 6.91 -34.95 2.16
N MET A 36 5.95 -35.14 3.03
CA MET A 36 4.96 -34.16 3.41
C MET A 36 5.24 -33.76 4.85
N SER A 37 5.54 -32.49 5.05
CA SER A 37 5.74 -31.92 6.39
C SER A 37 4.60 -30.98 6.70
N LEU A 38 3.83 -31.30 7.71
CA LEU A 38 2.86 -30.42 8.32
C LEU A 38 3.59 -29.58 9.38
N PHE A 39 3.52 -28.27 9.26
CA PHE A 39 4.02 -27.40 10.31
C PHE A 39 2.91 -26.46 10.78
N ASN A 40 2.79 -26.36 12.08
CA ASN A 40 1.94 -25.36 12.73
C ASN A 40 2.88 -24.43 13.49
N LYS A 41 2.90 -23.16 13.11
CA LYS A 41 3.66 -22.16 13.82
C LYS A 41 2.72 -21.43 14.76
N GLU A 42 2.81 -21.75 16.05
CA GLU A 42 2.18 -20.89 17.05
C GLU A 42 2.79 -19.48 16.97
N VAL A 43 2.03 -18.56 16.45
CA VAL A 43 2.38 -17.15 16.52
C VAL A 43 2.17 -16.73 17.97
N LYS A 44 3.28 -16.46 18.68
CA LYS A 44 3.17 -15.81 20.00
C LYS A 44 2.35 -14.55 19.80
N LYS A 45 1.14 -14.52 20.34
CA LYS A 45 0.29 -13.33 20.36
C LYS A 45 1.13 -12.19 20.89
N SER A 46 1.52 -11.26 20.03
CA SER A 46 2.07 -9.99 20.49
C SER A 46 1.01 -9.39 21.39
N LYS A 47 1.42 -8.91 22.57
CA LYS A 47 0.51 -8.18 23.46
C LYS A 47 -0.24 -7.17 22.61
N PRO A 48 -1.58 -7.07 22.72
CA PRO A 48 -2.32 -6.08 21.97
C PRO A 48 -1.67 -4.73 22.27
N VAL A 49 -1.16 -4.09 21.23
CA VAL A 49 -0.78 -2.68 21.30
C VAL A 49 -2.06 -2.00 21.72
N ALA A 50 -2.05 -1.34 22.87
CA ALA A 50 -3.20 -0.64 23.40
C ALA A 50 -3.81 0.18 22.25
N GLU A 51 -5.00 -0.20 21.80
CA GLU A 51 -5.76 0.57 20.82
C GLU A 51 -5.91 1.97 21.42
N ARG A 52 -5.12 2.91 20.93
CA ARG A 52 -5.45 4.30 21.12
C ARG A 52 -6.72 4.51 20.34
N GLU A 53 -7.81 4.77 21.04
CA GLU A 53 -9.04 5.24 20.43
C GLU A 53 -8.69 6.45 19.57
N VAL A 54 -8.56 6.21 18.28
CA VAL A 54 -8.44 7.29 17.32
C VAL A 54 -9.86 7.80 17.14
N THR A 55 -10.19 8.86 17.86
CA THR A 55 -11.50 9.54 17.80
C THR A 55 -11.74 10.25 16.46
N VAL A 56 -10.94 9.97 15.45
CA VAL A 56 -11.03 10.57 14.12
C VAL A 56 -11.71 9.59 13.20
N SER A 57 -12.92 9.92 12.78
CA SER A 57 -13.63 9.16 11.76
C SER A 57 -12.91 9.31 10.41
N VAL A 58 -12.38 8.20 9.89
CA VAL A 58 -11.67 8.13 8.61
C VAL A 58 -12.65 7.68 7.54
N SER A 59 -12.88 8.53 6.53
CA SER A 59 -13.78 8.18 5.42
C SER A 59 -13.09 7.40 4.31
N LYS A 60 -11.78 7.63 4.11
CA LYS A 60 -10.97 6.95 3.09
C LYS A 60 -9.51 6.82 3.52
N GLY A 61 -8.94 5.65 3.32
CA GLY A 61 -7.61 5.29 3.76
C GLY A 61 -7.65 4.48 5.06
N PRO A 62 -6.57 4.48 5.88
CA PRO A 62 -5.30 5.15 5.62
C PRO A 62 -4.46 4.46 4.53
N PHE A 63 -3.78 5.26 3.73
CA PHE A 63 -2.82 4.80 2.74
C PHE A 63 -1.41 4.98 3.29
N LYS A 64 -0.58 3.93 3.17
CA LYS A 64 0.84 4.03 3.52
C LYS A 64 1.60 4.77 2.43
N VAL A 65 2.23 5.87 2.81
CA VAL A 65 3.01 6.73 1.91
C VAL A 65 4.41 6.93 2.46
N ARG A 66 5.43 6.86 1.60
CA ARG A 66 6.81 7.01 2.03
C ARG A 66 7.18 8.48 2.21
N ASN A 67 7.75 8.81 3.36
CA ASN A 67 8.32 10.13 3.61
C ASN A 67 9.77 10.17 3.13
N SER A 68 10.05 10.92 2.07
CA SER A 68 11.40 11.05 1.51
C SER A 68 12.40 11.75 2.43
N GLY A 69 11.94 12.55 3.38
CA GLY A 69 12.81 13.25 4.33
C GLY A 69 13.31 12.38 5.47
N THR A 70 12.50 11.43 5.92
CA THR A 70 12.82 10.55 7.06
C THR A 70 13.04 9.10 6.67
N GLY A 71 12.67 8.71 5.45
CA GLY A 71 12.66 7.33 4.98
C GLY A 71 11.57 6.44 5.60
N LYS A 72 10.83 6.96 6.57
CA LYS A 72 9.75 6.25 7.28
C LYS A 72 8.45 6.26 6.46
N MET A 73 7.53 5.37 6.85
CA MET A 73 6.18 5.38 6.31
C MET A 73 5.31 6.34 7.12
N ASN A 74 4.44 7.04 6.43
CA ASN A 74 3.39 7.88 6.99
C ASN A 74 2.03 7.34 6.55
N LEU A 75 0.98 7.78 7.20
CA LEU A 75 -0.41 7.44 6.88
C LEU A 75 -1.09 8.66 6.28
N PHE A 76 -1.52 8.55 5.03
CA PHE A 76 -2.33 9.54 4.34
C PHE A 76 -3.79 9.07 4.32
N TYR A 77 -4.72 9.94 4.67
CA TYR A 77 -6.14 9.61 4.74
C TYR A 77 -7.03 10.84 4.59
N GLN A 78 -8.28 10.60 4.30
CA GLN A 78 -9.31 11.62 4.30
C GLN A 78 -10.26 11.42 5.48
N GLN A 79 -10.57 12.48 6.21
CA GLN A 79 -11.57 12.51 7.26
C GLN A 79 -12.99 12.67 6.71
N GLU A 80 -14.00 12.37 7.51
CA GLU A 80 -15.41 12.58 7.11
C GLU A 80 -15.75 14.04 6.84
N ASN A 81 -15.12 14.96 7.53
CA ASN A 81 -15.23 16.41 7.30
C ASN A 81 -14.44 16.89 6.07
N MET A 82 -14.02 15.98 5.21
CA MET A 82 -13.33 16.22 3.94
C MET A 82 -11.89 16.74 4.05
N TYR A 83 -11.28 16.76 5.24
CA TYR A 83 -9.87 17.10 5.38
C TYR A 83 -8.98 15.95 4.89
N LEU A 84 -7.96 16.29 4.11
CA LEU A 84 -6.83 15.40 3.81
C LEU A 84 -5.81 15.52 4.94
N CYS A 85 -5.40 14.41 5.49
CA CYS A 85 -4.50 14.37 6.63
C CYS A 85 -3.29 13.48 6.37
N LEU A 86 -2.16 13.88 6.91
CA LEU A 86 -0.96 13.06 6.97
C LEU A 86 -0.51 12.93 8.43
N GLN A 87 -0.20 11.71 8.84
CA GLN A 87 0.33 11.43 10.18
C GLN A 87 1.47 10.42 10.12
N GLU A 88 2.31 10.41 11.13
CA GLU A 88 3.29 9.34 11.36
C GLU A 88 2.58 8.04 11.77
N GLU A 89 3.19 6.87 11.54
CA GLU A 89 2.64 5.58 12.00
C GLU A 89 2.38 5.55 13.52
N GLY A 90 3.11 6.35 14.29
CA GLY A 90 2.90 6.53 15.73
C GLY A 90 1.70 7.40 16.11
N GLY A 91 0.90 7.87 15.15
CA GLY A 91 -0.32 8.66 15.38
C GLY A 91 -0.08 10.16 15.53
N LYS A 92 1.15 10.66 15.39
CA LYS A 92 1.44 12.10 15.43
C LYS A 92 1.01 12.74 14.10
N GLY A 93 0.06 13.67 14.14
CA GLY A 93 -0.36 14.46 13.00
C GLY A 93 0.77 15.34 12.46
N LEU A 94 0.93 15.38 11.14
CA LEU A 94 1.89 16.21 10.44
C LEU A 94 1.22 17.44 9.84
N TRP A 95 0.11 17.22 9.13
CA TRP A 95 -0.72 18.28 8.57
C TRP A 95 -2.14 17.80 8.27
N GLY A 96 -3.06 18.76 8.15
CA GLY A 96 -4.41 18.57 7.64
C GLY A 96 -4.78 19.75 6.75
N VAL A 97 -5.30 19.48 5.54
CA VAL A 97 -5.71 20.50 4.58
C VAL A 97 -7.17 20.25 4.15
N PRO A 98 -7.99 21.31 4.02
CA PRO A 98 -9.36 21.17 3.55
C PRO A 98 -9.35 20.69 2.09
N PHE A 99 -10.31 19.84 1.77
CA PHE A 99 -10.51 19.35 0.41
C PHE A 99 -12.01 19.21 0.15
N THR A 100 -12.43 19.25 -1.10
CA THR A 100 -13.86 19.37 -1.45
C THR A 100 -14.46 18.12 -2.08
N GLU A 101 -13.61 17.17 -2.46
CA GLU A 101 -14.02 15.95 -3.15
C GLU A 101 -13.64 14.70 -2.33
N ARG A 102 -14.32 13.60 -2.55
CA ARG A 102 -13.92 12.33 -1.92
C ARG A 102 -12.82 11.66 -2.73
N ILE A 103 -11.80 11.17 -2.01
CA ILE A 103 -10.77 10.34 -2.62
C ILE A 103 -11.42 9.05 -3.15
N CYS A 104 -11.11 8.70 -4.40
CA CYS A 104 -11.46 7.43 -5.02
C CYS A 104 -10.21 6.58 -5.24
N GLY A 105 -10.39 5.25 -5.17
CA GLY A 105 -9.29 4.31 -5.35
C GLY A 105 -8.25 4.34 -4.24
N THR A 106 -6.99 4.44 -4.65
CA THR A 106 -5.78 4.40 -3.81
C THR A 106 -5.04 5.73 -3.82
N ALA A 107 -3.99 5.84 -3.00
CA ALA A 107 -3.01 6.91 -3.07
C ALA A 107 -1.61 6.31 -3.18
N SER A 108 -0.81 6.83 -4.10
CA SER A 108 0.54 6.37 -4.39
C SER A 108 1.57 7.47 -4.22
N THR A 109 2.82 7.09 -3.94
CA THR A 109 3.93 8.04 -3.89
C THR A 109 4.67 8.09 -5.22
N VAL A 110 5.07 9.29 -5.65
CA VAL A 110 5.79 9.52 -6.90
C VAL A 110 6.87 10.59 -6.71
N ASP A 111 8.04 10.39 -7.30
CA ASP A 111 9.08 11.44 -7.40
C ASP A 111 8.86 12.24 -8.69
N TYR A 112 7.79 13.04 -8.71
CA TYR A 112 7.35 13.78 -9.89
C TYR A 112 8.43 14.69 -10.49
N TYR A 113 9.27 15.26 -9.62
CA TYR A 113 10.35 16.16 -10.06
C TYR A 113 11.70 15.45 -10.29
N ALA A 114 11.75 14.11 -10.14
CA ALA A 114 12.97 13.29 -10.24
C ALA A 114 14.15 13.79 -9.37
N ASN A 115 13.82 14.36 -8.20
CA ASN A 115 14.78 14.98 -7.27
C ASN A 115 14.87 14.27 -5.92
N GLY A 116 14.26 13.07 -5.80
CA GLY A 116 14.24 12.29 -4.57
C GLY A 116 13.19 12.74 -3.55
N LYS A 117 12.45 13.81 -3.81
CA LYS A 117 11.36 14.28 -2.94
C LYS A 117 10.03 13.72 -3.44
N LEU A 118 9.44 12.85 -2.64
CA LEU A 118 8.19 12.18 -2.99
C LEU A 118 6.98 13.09 -2.75
N GLN A 119 6.03 13.01 -3.68
CA GLN A 119 4.71 13.58 -3.61
C GLN A 119 3.68 12.44 -3.48
N ILE A 120 2.46 12.78 -3.06
CA ILE A 120 1.33 11.87 -2.93
C ILE A 120 0.38 12.15 -4.09
N LEU A 121 0.20 11.14 -4.94
CA LEU A 121 -0.74 11.14 -6.06
C LEU A 121 -2.00 10.42 -5.64
N PHE A 122 -3.16 11.03 -5.85
CA PHE A 122 -4.46 10.41 -5.55
C PHE A 122 -5.54 10.89 -6.52
N GLY A 123 -6.59 10.11 -6.66
CA GLY A 123 -7.75 10.42 -7.48
C GLY A 123 -8.90 10.98 -6.67
N ALA A 124 -9.65 11.94 -7.24
CA ALA A 124 -10.93 12.38 -6.71
C ALA A 124 -11.86 12.78 -7.87
N GLY A 125 -13.06 12.19 -7.91
CA GLY A 125 -13.98 12.38 -9.03
C GLY A 125 -13.38 11.98 -10.38
N THR A 126 -13.20 12.93 -11.28
CA THR A 126 -12.56 12.75 -12.59
C THR A 126 -11.09 13.18 -12.61
N ARG A 127 -10.54 13.62 -11.49
CA ARG A 127 -9.28 14.35 -11.43
C ARG A 127 -8.20 13.62 -10.64
N LEU A 128 -6.97 13.70 -11.15
CA LEU A 128 -5.75 13.31 -10.44
C LEU A 128 -5.17 14.53 -9.73
N HIS A 129 -4.93 14.38 -8.45
CA HIS A 129 -4.33 15.40 -7.59
C HIS A 129 -2.93 14.97 -7.15
N LEU A 130 -2.05 15.94 -7.01
CA LEU A 130 -0.71 15.74 -6.49
C LEU A 130 -0.44 16.72 -5.36
N ILE A 131 -0.01 16.21 -4.20
CA ILE A 131 0.27 17.01 -3.01
C ILE A 131 1.67 16.68 -2.48
N ASP A 132 2.39 17.68 -2.03
CA ASP A 132 3.72 17.48 -1.47
C ASP A 132 3.69 17.02 0.01
N ARG A 133 4.85 16.66 0.54
CA ARG A 133 4.99 16.21 1.92
C ARG A 133 4.59 17.24 3.00
N LEU A 134 4.41 18.49 2.60
CA LEU A 134 4.00 19.60 3.49
C LEU A 134 2.52 19.94 3.34
N GLY A 135 1.76 19.17 2.54
CA GLY A 135 0.33 19.41 2.33
C GLY A 135 0.02 20.49 1.28
N ARG A 136 0.94 20.81 0.40
CA ARG A 136 0.74 21.81 -0.66
C ARG A 136 0.45 21.13 -1.98
N PHE A 137 -0.57 21.61 -2.68
CA PHE A 137 -0.88 21.13 -4.02
C PHE A 137 0.21 21.54 -5.02
N VAL A 138 0.58 20.61 -5.88
CA VAL A 138 1.63 20.78 -6.87
C VAL A 138 1.08 21.51 -8.09
N SER A 139 1.82 22.50 -8.60
CA SER A 139 1.46 23.22 -9.81
C SER A 139 1.33 22.28 -11.01
N GLY A 140 0.34 22.53 -11.87
CA GLY A 140 -0.01 21.64 -12.99
C GLY A 140 -1.03 20.56 -12.63
N PHE A 141 -1.40 20.44 -11.36
CA PHE A 141 -2.50 19.59 -10.89
C PHE A 141 -3.65 20.46 -10.34
N PRO A 142 -4.89 19.94 -10.37
CA PRO A 142 -5.29 18.60 -10.80
C PRO A 142 -5.28 18.42 -12.33
N ILE A 143 -5.06 17.17 -12.77
CA ILE A 143 -5.23 16.74 -14.16
C ILE A 143 -6.61 16.12 -14.29
N ASP A 144 -7.46 16.67 -15.13
CA ASP A 144 -8.79 16.12 -15.40
C ASP A 144 -8.71 15.04 -16.49
N LEU A 145 -9.19 13.85 -16.19
CA LEU A 145 -9.26 12.72 -17.11
C LEU A 145 -10.57 12.68 -17.91
N GLY A 146 -11.53 13.56 -17.58
CA GLY A 146 -12.84 13.63 -18.22
C GLY A 146 -13.77 12.45 -17.92
N LYS A 147 -13.35 11.49 -17.12
CA LYS A 147 -14.11 10.29 -16.75
C LYS A 147 -13.87 9.96 -15.28
N GLU A 148 -14.89 9.42 -14.62
CA GLU A 148 -14.85 9.07 -13.21
C GLU A 148 -13.83 7.97 -12.94
N ILE A 149 -12.96 8.22 -11.98
CA ILE A 149 -11.94 7.27 -11.53
C ILE A 149 -12.60 6.22 -10.63
N LEU A 150 -12.41 4.95 -10.98
CA LEU A 150 -12.92 3.81 -10.21
C LEU A 150 -11.86 3.19 -9.31
N LEU A 151 -10.63 3.02 -9.84
CA LEU A 151 -9.50 2.43 -9.13
C LEU A 151 -8.20 3.16 -9.50
N GLY A 152 -7.23 3.08 -8.63
CA GLY A 152 -5.93 3.76 -8.75
C GLY A 152 -5.98 5.17 -8.12
N PRO A 153 -4.98 6.02 -8.37
CA PRO A 153 -3.81 5.79 -9.24
C PRO A 153 -2.77 4.85 -8.63
N ASP A 154 -2.22 3.97 -9.45
CA ASP A 154 -1.03 3.20 -9.14
C ASP A 154 0.14 3.69 -10.00
N VAL A 155 1.32 3.78 -9.40
CA VAL A 155 2.49 4.39 -10.02
C VAL A 155 3.59 3.36 -10.20
N TYR A 156 4.12 3.25 -11.43
CA TYR A 156 5.15 2.29 -11.79
C TYR A 156 6.34 2.96 -12.48
N ASP A 157 7.53 2.58 -12.06
CA ASP A 157 8.79 2.91 -12.75
C ASP A 157 9.41 1.61 -13.24
N PHE A 158 9.04 1.18 -14.46
CA PHE A 158 9.39 -0.13 -15.00
C PHE A 158 10.88 -0.32 -15.28
N ASN A 159 11.62 0.75 -15.44
CA ASN A 159 13.04 0.70 -15.85
C ASN A 159 13.97 1.49 -14.94
N GLY A 160 13.50 1.96 -13.78
CA GLY A 160 14.28 2.74 -12.83
C GLY A 160 14.71 4.13 -13.35
N SER A 161 14.08 4.59 -14.44
CA SER A 161 14.43 5.87 -15.08
C SER A 161 13.79 7.09 -14.41
N ARG A 162 12.96 6.88 -13.40
CA ARG A 162 12.11 7.90 -12.76
C ARG A 162 11.12 8.56 -13.74
N ARG A 163 10.82 7.89 -14.85
CA ARG A 163 9.70 8.19 -15.73
C ARG A 163 8.54 7.28 -15.36
N TYR A 164 7.64 7.83 -14.58
CA TYR A 164 6.56 7.06 -13.98
C TYR A 164 5.41 6.86 -14.96
N ASN A 165 4.86 5.64 -14.96
CA ASN A 165 3.60 5.34 -15.60
C ASN A 165 2.52 5.33 -14.52
N VAL A 166 1.42 6.02 -14.77
CA VAL A 166 0.27 6.07 -13.87
C VAL A 166 -0.84 5.23 -14.47
N MET A 167 -1.28 4.23 -13.72
CA MET A 167 -2.41 3.39 -14.10
C MET A 167 -3.65 3.80 -13.32
N VAL A 168 -4.73 4.03 -14.06
CA VAL A 168 -6.03 4.42 -13.52
C VAL A 168 -7.11 3.64 -14.25
N LEU A 169 -8.05 3.05 -13.51
CA LEU A 169 -9.27 2.53 -14.08
C LEU A 169 -10.36 3.59 -13.98
N HIS A 170 -11.01 3.88 -15.08
CA HIS A 170 -12.11 4.84 -15.16
C HIS A 170 -13.34 4.23 -15.88
N LYS A 171 -14.49 4.88 -15.74
CA LYS A 171 -15.70 4.52 -16.49
C LYS A 171 -15.53 4.72 -17.98
#